data_2bc17a4bad38809f1382b295953c4737
#
_entry.id   2bc17a4bad38809f1382b295953c4737
#
_cell.length_a   1.000
_cell.length_b   1.000
_cell.length_c   1.000
_cell.angle_alpha   90.00
_cell.angle_beta   90.00
_cell.angle_gamma   90.00
#
_symmetry.space_group_name_H-M   'P 1'
#
loop_
_entity.id
_entity.type
_entity.pdbx_description
1 polymer ?
#
loop_
_entity_poly.entity_id
_entity_poly.type
_entity_poly.pdbx_seq_one_letter_code
_entity_poly.pdbx_strand_id
1 'polypeptide(L)'
;MIARTVLYAAGAAAALGASVLAWTSDRTADVPLDPAPSSAPVVGASLFHAKGCATCHNGPDSGAGISEFPDLSDAASWAATRVPGLSASEYIAQSIRDPIAVISPQFHSAGGPTTGMPTLALSDAEVAALVEYLLAP
;
A
#
# COMPACT_ATOMS: atom_id res chain seq x y z
N MET A 1 57.95 -33.07 42.11
CA MET A 1 57.17 -31.82 41.96
C MET A 1 56.46 -31.80 40.62
N ILE A 2 55.54 -32.71 40.36
CA ILE A 2 54.72 -32.69 39.13
C ILE A 2 53.36 -33.35 39.50
N ALA A 3 52.46 -32.62 40.08
CA ALA A 3 51.08 -33.09 40.24
C ALA A 3 50.14 -31.96 40.80
N ARG A 4 50.01 -30.84 40.11
CA ARG A 4 49.02 -29.82 40.52
C ARG A 4 48.41 -29.00 39.42
N THR A 5 48.56 -29.34 38.13
CA THR A 5 48.14 -28.46 37.01
C THR A 5 47.04 -29.02 36.12
N VAL A 6 46.34 -30.11 36.50
CA VAL A 6 45.37 -30.74 35.59
C VAL A 6 43.90 -30.61 36.02
N LEU A 7 43.58 -29.96 37.13
CA LEU A 7 42.21 -29.93 37.69
C LEU A 7 41.39 -28.65 37.46
N TYR A 8 41.84 -27.71 36.66
CA TYR A 8 41.08 -26.47 36.40
C TYR A 8 40.49 -26.34 34.97
N ALA A 9 40.73 -27.29 34.09
CA ALA A 9 40.23 -27.18 32.70
C ALA A 9 38.86 -27.82 32.44
N ALA A 10 38.30 -28.57 33.39
CA ALA A 10 37.02 -29.29 33.17
C ALA A 10 35.77 -28.55 33.69
N GLY A 11 35.91 -27.47 34.40
CA GLY A 11 34.79 -26.75 35.02
C GLY A 11 34.17 -25.63 34.18
N ALA A 12 34.87 -25.16 33.15
CA ALA A 12 34.40 -23.96 32.41
C ALA A 12 33.54 -24.28 31.17
N ALA A 13 33.51 -25.50 30.70
CA ALA A 13 32.75 -25.87 29.49
C ALA A 13 31.27 -26.19 29.74
N ALA A 14 30.88 -26.48 30.98
CA ALA A 14 29.49 -26.84 31.31
C ALA A 14 28.56 -25.64 31.57
N ALA A 15 29.11 -24.46 31.83
CA ALA A 15 28.29 -23.28 32.17
C ALA A 15 27.82 -22.47 30.94
N LEU A 16 28.40 -22.67 29.76
CA LEU A 16 28.02 -21.94 28.54
C LEU A 16 26.92 -22.62 27.71
N GLY A 17 26.67 -23.92 27.95
CA GLY A 17 25.66 -24.67 27.20
C GLY A 17 24.22 -24.44 27.68
N ALA A 18 24.00 -24.02 28.92
CA ALA A 18 22.67 -23.87 29.49
C ALA A 18 22.05 -22.50 29.19
N SER A 19 22.86 -21.50 28.86
CA SER A 19 22.34 -20.15 28.58
C SER A 19 21.82 -19.94 27.15
N VAL A 20 22.21 -20.81 26.21
CA VAL A 20 21.77 -20.66 24.80
C VAL A 20 20.41 -21.32 24.57
N LEU A 21 20.02 -22.30 25.37
CA LEU A 21 18.76 -23.03 25.23
C LEU A 21 17.56 -22.25 25.83
N ALA A 22 17.80 -21.28 26.71
CA ALA A 22 16.73 -20.47 27.31
C ALA A 22 16.22 -19.34 26.41
N TRP A 23 16.95 -18.98 25.34
CA TRP A 23 16.58 -17.91 24.43
C TRP A 23 15.77 -18.33 23.21
N THR A 24 15.58 -19.63 22.97
CA THR A 24 14.88 -20.13 21.80
C THR A 24 13.42 -20.50 22.04
N SER A 25 12.96 -20.51 23.30
CA SER A 25 11.62 -21.01 23.63
C SER A 25 10.53 -19.96 23.82
N ASP A 26 10.85 -18.67 23.68
CA ASP A 26 9.88 -17.61 24.01
C ASP A 26 9.51 -16.71 22.82
N ARG A 27 9.61 -17.23 21.58
CA ARG A 27 9.25 -16.48 20.37
C ARG A 27 8.02 -16.99 19.64
N THR A 28 7.23 -17.82 20.27
CA THR A 28 5.85 -18.05 19.83
C THR A 28 4.89 -17.46 20.84
N ALA A 29 5.03 -16.17 21.13
CA ALA A 29 3.88 -15.41 21.50
C ALA A 29 3.05 -15.34 20.21
N ASP A 30 1.99 -16.14 20.12
CA ASP A 30 0.86 -15.86 19.26
C ASP A 30 0.42 -14.43 19.58
N VAL A 31 0.95 -13.47 18.83
CA VAL A 31 0.35 -12.15 18.76
C VAL A 31 -0.99 -12.41 18.06
N PRO A 32 -2.12 -12.26 18.73
CA PRO A 32 -3.40 -12.31 18.06
C PRO A 32 -3.31 -11.25 16.97
N LEU A 33 -3.33 -11.65 15.72
CA LEU A 33 -3.62 -10.76 14.61
C LEU A 33 -5.10 -10.39 14.81
N ASP A 34 -5.33 -9.35 15.61
CA ASP A 34 -6.61 -8.69 15.58
C ASP A 34 -6.86 -8.35 14.12
N PRO A 35 -7.97 -8.82 13.52
CA PRO A 35 -8.36 -8.37 12.21
C PRO A 35 -8.41 -6.84 12.28
N ALA A 36 -7.50 -6.19 11.55
CA ALA A 36 -7.49 -4.75 11.48
C ALA A 36 -8.92 -4.28 11.16
N PRO A 37 -9.45 -3.29 11.88
CA PRO A 37 -10.79 -2.79 11.60
C PRO A 37 -10.83 -2.41 10.13
N SER A 38 -11.76 -3.00 9.38
CA SER A 38 -11.97 -2.72 7.97
C SER A 38 -12.58 -1.31 7.84
N SER A 39 -11.73 -0.32 7.99
CA SER A 39 -12.06 1.07 7.67
C SER A 39 -11.50 1.39 6.28
N ALA A 40 -12.04 0.73 5.26
CA ALA A 40 -11.60 0.86 3.88
C ALA A 40 -11.48 2.32 3.41
N PRO A 41 -12.37 3.26 3.75
CA PRO A 41 -12.23 4.67 3.38
C PRO A 41 -10.98 5.33 3.97
N VAL A 42 -10.66 5.04 5.22
CA VAL A 42 -9.46 5.59 5.89
C VAL A 42 -8.19 5.03 5.27
N VAL A 43 -8.20 3.75 4.92
CA VAL A 43 -7.07 3.13 4.21
C VAL A 43 -6.90 3.74 2.82
N GLY A 44 -7.99 3.96 2.08
CA GLY A 44 -7.97 4.59 0.76
C GLY A 44 -7.39 5.99 0.78
N ALA A 45 -7.82 6.84 1.70
CA ALA A 45 -7.28 8.20 1.88
C ALA A 45 -5.77 8.17 2.15
N SER A 46 -5.33 7.34 3.10
CA SER A 46 -3.91 7.18 3.41
C SER A 46 -3.10 6.70 2.21
N LEU A 47 -3.62 5.75 1.42
CA LEU A 47 -2.99 5.26 0.21
C LEU A 47 -2.91 6.35 -0.86
N PHE A 48 -3.97 7.16 -1.05
CA PHE A 48 -4.01 8.23 -2.02
C PHE A 48 -2.86 9.24 -1.80
N HIS A 49 -2.58 9.58 -0.56
CA HIS A 49 -1.44 10.41 -0.21
C HIS A 49 -0.11 9.66 -0.30
N ALA A 50 0.01 8.49 0.31
CA ALA A 50 1.26 7.74 0.39
C ALA A 50 1.78 7.26 -0.97
N LYS A 51 0.88 6.94 -1.92
CA LYS A 51 1.26 6.54 -3.29
C LYS A 51 1.45 7.72 -4.24
N GLY A 52 1.30 8.97 -3.74
CA GLY A 52 1.55 10.18 -4.50
C GLY A 52 0.41 10.63 -5.42
N CYS A 53 -0.78 10.04 -5.33
CA CYS A 53 -1.93 10.43 -6.17
C CYS A 53 -2.30 11.90 -5.95
N ALA A 54 -2.28 12.36 -4.69
CA ALA A 54 -2.56 13.74 -4.30
C ALA A 54 -1.57 14.78 -4.87
N THR A 55 -0.43 14.36 -5.43
CA THR A 55 0.51 15.27 -6.09
C THR A 55 -0.06 15.84 -7.39
N CYS A 56 -0.90 15.06 -8.07
CA CYS A 56 -1.48 15.44 -9.36
C CYS A 56 -3.00 15.61 -9.30
N HIS A 57 -3.69 14.84 -8.46
CA HIS A 57 -5.15 14.84 -8.40
C HIS A 57 -5.68 15.48 -7.13
N ASN A 58 -6.77 16.23 -7.24
CA ASN A 58 -7.63 16.49 -6.09
C ASN A 58 -8.31 15.18 -5.68
N GLY A 59 -8.43 14.92 -4.39
CA GLY A 59 -9.22 13.84 -3.82
C GLY A 59 -10.36 14.38 -2.95
N PRO A 60 -11.22 13.52 -2.41
CA PRO A 60 -12.34 13.94 -1.57
C PRO A 60 -11.94 14.80 -0.37
N ASP A 61 -10.75 14.60 0.16
CA ASP A 61 -10.20 15.33 1.32
C ASP A 61 -8.98 16.19 1.00
N SER A 62 -8.59 16.33 -0.28
CA SER A 62 -7.41 17.07 -0.69
C SER A 62 -7.66 17.95 -1.91
N GLY A 63 -7.35 19.23 -1.82
CA GLY A 63 -7.51 20.20 -2.90
C GLY A 63 -6.20 20.74 -3.48
N ALA A 64 -5.10 19.96 -3.39
CA ALA A 64 -3.77 20.41 -3.81
C ALA A 64 -3.33 19.88 -5.19
N GLY A 65 -4.24 19.24 -5.93
CA GLY A 65 -3.95 18.69 -7.25
C GLY A 65 -3.66 19.76 -8.30
N ILE A 66 -3.08 19.31 -9.42
CA ILE A 66 -2.74 20.14 -10.56
C ILE A 66 -3.96 20.22 -11.49
N SER A 67 -4.36 21.42 -11.92
CA SER A 67 -5.59 21.65 -12.70
C SER A 67 -5.62 20.94 -14.05
N GLU A 68 -4.47 20.55 -14.59
CA GLU A 68 -4.34 19.82 -15.85
C GLU A 68 -4.74 18.35 -15.72
N PHE A 69 -4.77 17.81 -14.50
CA PHE A 69 -5.15 16.42 -14.26
C PHE A 69 -6.63 16.31 -13.84
N PRO A 70 -7.27 15.16 -14.06
CA PRO A 70 -8.65 14.97 -13.63
C PRO A 70 -8.83 15.24 -12.12
N ASP A 71 -9.82 16.05 -11.80
CA ASP A 71 -10.27 16.27 -10.44
C ASP A 71 -11.05 15.02 -9.97
N LEU A 72 -10.59 14.38 -8.89
CA LEU A 72 -11.19 13.17 -8.34
C LEU A 72 -11.99 13.44 -7.07
N SER A 73 -12.11 14.71 -6.64
CA SER A 73 -12.86 15.09 -5.44
C SER A 73 -14.36 14.75 -5.53
N ASP A 74 -14.88 14.64 -6.75
CA ASP A 74 -16.27 14.32 -7.06
C ASP A 74 -16.37 13.17 -8.08
N ALA A 75 -15.44 12.21 -8.00
CA ALA A 75 -15.37 11.11 -8.97
C ALA A 75 -16.67 10.28 -9.02
N ALA A 76 -17.38 10.15 -7.90
CA ALA A 76 -18.64 9.42 -7.81
C ALA A 76 -19.72 9.98 -8.77
N SER A 77 -19.72 11.30 -9.04
CA SER A 77 -20.73 11.95 -9.88
C SER A 77 -20.56 11.69 -11.38
N TRP A 78 -19.32 11.41 -11.83
CA TRP A 78 -19.03 11.36 -13.26
C TRP A 78 -18.37 10.04 -13.74
N ALA A 79 -17.77 9.23 -12.86
CA ALA A 79 -16.97 8.08 -13.27
C ALA A 79 -17.78 7.03 -14.06
N ALA A 80 -19.05 6.80 -13.70
CA ALA A 80 -19.92 5.86 -14.41
C ALA A 80 -20.28 6.28 -15.84
N THR A 81 -20.04 7.53 -16.22
CA THR A 81 -20.38 8.06 -17.54
C THR A 81 -19.18 8.13 -18.49
N ARG A 82 -17.98 7.81 -18.01
CA ARG A 82 -16.74 7.96 -18.79
C ARG A 82 -16.60 6.93 -19.90
N VAL A 83 -16.95 5.68 -19.61
CA VAL A 83 -16.85 4.59 -20.58
C VAL A 83 -18.16 3.83 -20.61
N PRO A 84 -18.86 3.77 -21.75
CA PRO A 84 -20.09 2.99 -21.87
C PRO A 84 -19.84 1.53 -21.48
N GLY A 85 -20.66 0.99 -20.59
CA GLY A 85 -20.59 -0.40 -20.15
C GLY A 85 -19.71 -0.67 -18.93
N LEU A 86 -18.98 0.33 -18.41
CA LEU A 86 -18.28 0.22 -17.15
C LEU A 86 -19.06 0.94 -16.03
N SER A 87 -19.08 0.34 -14.86
CA SER A 87 -19.48 1.02 -13.63
C SER A 87 -18.41 2.03 -13.19
N ALA A 88 -18.76 2.93 -12.29
CA ALA A 88 -17.81 3.88 -11.73
C ALA A 88 -16.58 3.17 -11.11
N SER A 89 -16.83 2.09 -10.35
CA SER A 89 -15.76 1.33 -9.70
C SER A 89 -14.85 0.61 -10.70
N GLU A 90 -15.41 0.03 -11.75
CA GLU A 90 -14.63 -0.62 -12.82
C GLU A 90 -13.79 0.40 -13.59
N TYR A 91 -14.36 1.56 -13.92
CA TYR A 91 -13.62 2.62 -14.59
C TYR A 91 -12.45 3.15 -13.75
N ILE A 92 -12.67 3.48 -12.48
CA ILE A 92 -11.60 3.97 -11.60
C ILE A 92 -10.54 2.89 -11.40
N ALA A 93 -10.93 1.63 -11.14
CA ALA A 93 -9.99 0.53 -11.01
C ALA A 93 -9.16 0.30 -12.28
N GLN A 94 -9.79 0.38 -13.46
CA GLN A 94 -9.09 0.30 -14.74
C GLN A 94 -8.09 1.44 -14.91
N SER A 95 -8.49 2.68 -14.64
CA SER A 95 -7.62 3.85 -14.78
C SER A 95 -6.41 3.81 -13.86
N ILE A 96 -6.53 3.22 -12.67
CA ILE A 96 -5.41 3.03 -11.74
C ILE A 96 -4.46 1.94 -12.26
N ARG A 97 -4.97 0.82 -12.78
CA ARG A 97 -4.15 -0.33 -13.21
C ARG A 97 -3.53 -0.13 -14.59
N ASP A 98 -4.28 0.48 -15.49
CA ASP A 98 -3.91 0.73 -16.88
C ASP A 98 -4.24 2.18 -17.27
N PRO A 99 -3.38 3.13 -16.90
CA PRO A 99 -3.63 4.56 -17.14
C PRO A 99 -3.73 4.95 -18.62
N ILE A 100 -3.32 4.08 -19.53
CA ILE A 100 -3.41 4.33 -20.97
C ILE A 100 -4.69 3.75 -21.61
N ALA A 101 -5.46 2.94 -20.86
CA ALA A 101 -6.70 2.36 -21.38
C ALA A 101 -7.73 3.43 -21.77
N VAL A 102 -7.80 4.52 -20.99
CA VAL A 102 -8.68 5.66 -21.27
C VAL A 102 -7.92 6.95 -20.97
N ILE A 103 -7.49 7.63 -22.03
CA ILE A 103 -6.79 8.91 -21.91
C ILE A 103 -7.83 10.04 -21.75
N SER A 104 -7.65 10.88 -20.75
CA SER A 104 -8.49 12.05 -20.56
C SER A 104 -8.40 13.02 -21.76
N PRO A 105 -9.52 13.62 -22.23
CA PRO A 105 -9.53 14.42 -23.45
C PRO A 105 -8.48 15.54 -23.49
N GLN A 106 -8.15 16.14 -22.37
CA GLN A 106 -7.15 17.21 -22.29
C GLN A 106 -5.73 16.76 -22.68
N PHE A 107 -5.43 15.44 -22.65
CA PHE A 107 -4.13 14.88 -23.05
C PHE A 107 -4.10 14.38 -24.49
N HIS A 108 -5.24 14.35 -25.20
CA HIS A 108 -5.29 13.93 -26.60
C HIS A 108 -4.60 14.88 -27.57
N SER A 109 -4.44 16.16 -27.20
CA SER A 109 -3.85 17.19 -28.05
C SER A 109 -2.34 17.24 -28.03
N ALA A 110 -1.66 16.48 -27.19
CA ALA A 110 -0.21 16.53 -27.01
C ALA A 110 0.59 15.58 -27.92
N GLY A 111 0.00 15.14 -29.05
CA GLY A 111 0.75 14.41 -30.08
C GLY A 111 0.85 12.91 -29.93
N GLY A 112 -0.03 12.27 -29.16
CA GLY A 112 -0.11 10.81 -29.04
C GLY A 112 -0.83 10.35 -27.75
N PRO A 113 -1.11 9.06 -27.61
CA PRO A 113 -1.76 8.52 -26.42
C PRO A 113 -0.76 8.43 -25.27
N THR A 114 -0.37 9.58 -24.72
CA THR A 114 0.51 9.64 -23.56
C THR A 114 -0.30 10.07 -22.34
N THR A 115 -0.10 9.36 -21.24
CA THR A 115 -0.62 9.76 -19.94
C THR A 115 0.52 10.22 -19.04
N GLY A 116 0.28 11.24 -18.23
CA GLY A 116 1.18 11.64 -17.16
C GLY A 116 1.08 10.74 -15.93
N MET A 117 0.06 9.88 -15.87
CA MET A 117 -0.16 8.99 -14.74
C MET A 117 0.78 7.77 -14.83
N PRO A 118 1.63 7.52 -13.82
CA PRO A 118 2.51 6.35 -13.81
C PRO A 118 1.71 5.08 -13.49
N THR A 119 2.17 3.95 -14.02
CA THR A 119 1.71 2.64 -13.57
C THR A 119 2.32 2.32 -12.21
N LEU A 120 1.50 2.12 -11.20
CA LEU A 120 1.94 1.83 -9.84
C LEU A 120 1.78 0.33 -9.53
N ALA A 121 2.74 -0.22 -8.80
CA ALA A 121 2.63 -1.58 -8.25
C ALA A 121 1.69 -1.55 -7.04
N LEU A 122 0.41 -1.83 -7.27
CA LEU A 122 -0.64 -1.89 -6.27
C LEU A 122 -1.24 -3.29 -6.23
N SER A 123 -1.52 -3.79 -5.03
CA SER A 123 -2.31 -5.00 -4.86
C SER A 123 -3.79 -4.73 -5.16
N ASP A 124 -4.56 -5.79 -5.40
CA ASP A 124 -6.01 -5.67 -5.62
C ASP A 124 -6.73 -5.05 -4.41
N ALA A 125 -6.28 -5.33 -3.19
CA ALA A 125 -6.82 -4.72 -1.98
C ALA A 125 -6.53 -3.22 -1.91
N GLU A 126 -5.34 -2.77 -2.30
CA GLU A 126 -5.00 -1.34 -2.35
C GLU A 126 -5.83 -0.62 -3.41
N VAL A 127 -6.02 -1.22 -4.59
CA VAL A 127 -6.88 -0.65 -5.63
C VAL A 127 -8.33 -0.56 -5.15
N ALA A 128 -8.85 -1.62 -4.52
CA ALA A 128 -10.21 -1.62 -3.98
C ALA A 128 -10.40 -0.52 -2.93
N ALA A 129 -9.45 -0.32 -2.02
CA ALA A 129 -9.51 0.73 -1.01
C ALA A 129 -9.46 2.14 -1.62
N LEU A 130 -8.64 2.34 -2.67
CA LEU A 130 -8.61 3.61 -3.41
C LEU A 130 -9.94 3.88 -4.13
N VAL A 131 -10.52 2.88 -4.77
CA VAL A 131 -11.83 2.99 -5.44
C VAL A 131 -12.92 3.37 -4.44
N GLU A 132 -12.96 2.70 -3.30
CA GLU A 132 -13.94 2.99 -2.24
C GLU A 132 -13.79 4.42 -1.72
N TYR A 133 -12.57 4.87 -1.47
CA TYR A 133 -12.28 6.24 -1.04
C TYR A 133 -12.73 7.28 -2.06
N LEU A 134 -12.39 7.08 -3.34
CA LEU A 134 -12.71 8.03 -4.41
C LEU A 134 -14.20 8.09 -4.78
N LEU A 135 -14.93 7.02 -4.50
CA LEU A 135 -16.37 6.92 -4.78
C LEU A 135 -17.23 7.07 -3.53
N ALA A 136 -16.63 7.37 -2.39
CA ALA A 136 -17.38 7.67 -1.16
C ALA A 136 -18.30 8.88 -1.38
N PRO A 137 -19.54 8.86 -0.84
CA PRO A 137 -20.51 9.96 -0.97
C PRO A 137 -20.10 11.18 -0.15
#